data_dcf82aaf337c49f1705424147ecdf70e
#
_entry.id   dcf82aaf337c49f1705424147ecdf70e
#
_cell.length_a   1.000
_cell.length_b   1.000
_cell.length_c   1.000
_cell.angle_alpha   90.00
_cell.angle_beta   90.00
_cell.angle_gamma   90.00
#
_symmetry.space_group_name_H-M   'P 1'
#
loop_
_entity.id
_entity.type
_entity.pdbx_description
1 polymer ?
#
loop_
_entity_poly.entity_id
_entity_poly.type
_entity_poly.pdbx_seq_one_letter_code
_entity_poly.pdbx_strand_id
1 'polypeptide(L)'
;HSIPAQLSKEAKRYSLSKTLGRRKNEKDDSLIYDLIDSKTVIASYNSTDPRVSLSLTKDLSSYKLYIADTGLFVTLMFIDRPATENEIYAKLLADKLPANLGYLYENLVAQMITSTGRELYYHTWEKKGSTHYYEIDFLISNGSKVSAIEVKSAGAGKHESLLEFRKKYSKNIKNSYIVSQKDIDKKEELKFMPVYLTPFLQ
;
A
#
# COMPACT_ATOMS: atom_id res chain seq x y z
N HIS A 1 6.53 -6.67 -14.48
CA HIS A 1 7.81 -6.63 -13.73
C HIS A 1 8.08 -5.29 -13.04
N SER A 2 7.75 -4.14 -13.65
CA SER A 2 8.09 -2.84 -13.09
C SER A 2 7.35 -2.50 -11.80
N ILE A 3 6.12 -2.98 -11.60
CA ILE A 3 5.32 -2.69 -10.41
C ILE A 3 5.93 -3.31 -9.15
N PRO A 4 6.19 -4.63 -9.06
CA PRO A 4 6.87 -5.20 -7.92
C PRO A 4 8.25 -4.56 -7.65
N ALA A 5 9.02 -4.31 -8.71
CA ALA A 5 10.34 -3.69 -8.60
C ALA A 5 10.31 -2.24 -8.09
N GLN A 6 9.23 -1.50 -8.30
CA GLN A 6 9.09 -0.14 -7.76
C GLN A 6 8.52 -0.14 -6.33
N LEU A 7 7.60 -1.05 -6.00
CA LEU A 7 7.07 -1.21 -4.64
C LEU A 7 8.13 -1.69 -3.64
N SER A 8 9.14 -2.43 -4.10
CA SER A 8 10.24 -2.88 -3.23
C SER A 8 11.23 -1.78 -2.83
N LYS A 9 11.12 -0.58 -3.41
CA LYS A 9 11.99 0.58 -3.10
C LYS A 9 11.47 1.37 -1.91
N GLU A 10 12.33 2.13 -1.27
CA GLU A 10 11.96 3.05 -0.19
C GLU A 10 10.88 4.05 -0.64
N ALA A 11 11.04 4.63 -1.84
CA ALA A 11 10.00 5.46 -2.46
C ALA A 11 9.09 4.61 -3.35
N LYS A 12 7.99 4.14 -2.79
CA LYS A 12 7.03 3.23 -3.43
C LYS A 12 6.14 3.88 -4.52
N ARG A 13 6.24 5.20 -4.68
CA ARG A 13 5.52 5.93 -5.73
C ARG A 13 5.91 5.41 -7.10
N TYR A 14 4.92 5.06 -7.92
CA TYR A 14 5.16 4.58 -9.26
C TYR A 14 5.66 5.69 -10.20
N SER A 15 6.65 5.38 -11.01
CA SER A 15 7.21 6.29 -12.01
C SER A 15 7.24 5.63 -13.38
N LEU A 16 6.32 6.03 -14.24
CA LEU A 16 6.23 5.53 -15.60
C LEU A 16 7.49 5.86 -16.41
N SER A 17 8.06 7.05 -16.23
CA SER A 17 9.31 7.45 -16.92
C SER A 17 10.48 6.51 -16.58
N LYS A 18 10.57 6.04 -15.33
CA LYS A 18 11.59 5.04 -14.95
C LYS A 18 11.36 3.69 -15.63
N THR A 19 10.10 3.30 -15.79
CA THR A 19 9.73 2.04 -16.49
C THR A 19 10.05 2.11 -17.97
N LEU A 20 9.76 3.24 -18.62
CA LEU A 20 9.99 3.45 -20.04
C LEU A 20 11.46 3.73 -20.38
N GLY A 21 12.30 4.07 -19.40
CA GLY A 21 13.68 4.52 -19.64
C GLY A 21 13.79 5.85 -20.38
N ARG A 22 12.68 6.58 -20.51
CA ARG A 22 12.59 7.89 -21.18
C ARG A 22 11.54 8.77 -20.50
N ARG A 23 11.52 10.05 -20.85
CA ARG A 23 10.46 10.96 -20.42
C ARG A 23 9.11 10.48 -21.00
N LYS A 24 8.08 10.43 -20.14
CA LYS A 24 6.71 10.09 -20.57
C LYS A 24 6.11 11.17 -21.45
N ASN A 25 5.22 10.80 -22.34
CA ASN A 25 4.35 11.67 -23.11
C ASN A 25 2.89 11.42 -22.73
N GLU A 26 1.96 12.23 -23.27
CA GLU A 26 0.53 12.13 -22.96
C GLU A 26 -0.09 10.76 -23.28
N LYS A 27 0.37 10.10 -24.35
CA LYS A 27 -0.11 8.76 -24.74
C LYS A 27 0.33 7.66 -23.76
N ASP A 28 1.44 7.87 -23.07
CA ASP A 28 1.95 6.87 -22.12
C ASP A 28 1.06 6.77 -20.88
N ASP A 29 0.40 7.86 -20.48
CA ASP A 29 -0.51 7.84 -19.32
C ASP A 29 -1.76 6.98 -19.61
N SER A 30 -2.24 6.89 -20.86
CA SER A 30 -3.37 6.03 -21.22
C SER A 30 -3.09 4.55 -20.94
N LEU A 31 -1.84 4.09 -21.11
CA LEU A 31 -1.45 2.71 -20.83
C LEU A 31 -1.70 2.32 -19.35
N ILE A 32 -1.49 3.26 -18.43
CA ILE A 32 -1.76 3.03 -17.00
C ILE A 32 -3.25 2.99 -16.74
N TYR A 33 -4.02 3.89 -17.34
CA TYR A 33 -5.49 3.89 -17.21
C TYR A 33 -6.08 2.59 -17.79
N ASP A 34 -5.61 2.11 -18.94
CA ASP A 34 -6.05 0.85 -19.53
C ASP A 34 -5.79 -0.35 -18.60
N LEU A 35 -4.64 -0.38 -17.92
CA LEU A 35 -4.33 -1.41 -16.92
C LEU A 35 -5.23 -1.33 -15.68
N ILE A 36 -5.56 -0.12 -15.22
CA ILE A 36 -6.48 0.08 -14.09
C ILE A 36 -7.91 -0.32 -14.49
N ASP A 37 -8.37 0.08 -15.66
CA ASP A 37 -9.71 -0.22 -16.17
C ASP A 37 -9.90 -1.71 -16.44
N SER A 38 -8.86 -2.41 -16.90
CA SER A 38 -8.87 -3.88 -17.07
C SER A 38 -8.89 -4.63 -15.74
N LYS A 39 -8.79 -3.94 -14.59
CA LYS A 39 -8.68 -4.52 -13.25
C LYS A 39 -7.44 -5.40 -13.05
N THR A 40 -6.43 -5.29 -13.90
CA THR A 40 -5.15 -5.98 -13.74
C THR A 40 -4.29 -5.31 -12.67
N VAL A 41 -4.47 -4.00 -12.51
CA VAL A 41 -3.70 -3.15 -11.60
C VAL A 41 -4.65 -2.34 -10.71
N ILE A 42 -4.25 -2.17 -9.47
CA ILE A 42 -4.92 -1.33 -8.48
C ILE A 42 -4.06 -0.06 -8.27
N ALA A 43 -4.68 1.10 -8.39
CA ALA A 43 -4.02 2.37 -8.07
C ALA A 43 -4.40 2.85 -6.66
N SER A 44 -3.41 3.29 -5.90
CA SER A 44 -3.60 4.04 -4.66
C SER A 44 -3.03 5.45 -4.88
N TYR A 45 -3.88 6.46 -4.75
CA TYR A 45 -3.50 7.84 -5.02
C TYR A 45 -3.11 8.58 -3.74
N ASN A 46 -2.16 9.51 -3.84
CA ASN A 46 -1.84 10.38 -2.72
C ASN A 46 -3.01 11.34 -2.45
N SER A 47 -3.51 11.34 -1.21
CA SER A 47 -4.39 12.41 -0.73
C SER A 47 -3.51 13.51 -0.14
N THR A 48 -3.57 14.70 -0.69
CA THR A 48 -2.75 15.84 -0.24
C THR A 48 -3.24 16.43 1.09
N ASP A 49 -4.54 16.27 1.40
CA ASP A 49 -5.13 16.71 2.66
C ASP A 49 -6.20 15.75 3.18
N PRO A 50 -5.88 14.88 4.15
CA PRO A 50 -6.84 13.94 4.74
C PRO A 50 -7.92 14.57 5.63
N ARG A 51 -7.92 15.89 5.81
CA ARG A 51 -8.94 16.60 6.61
C ARG A 51 -10.26 16.80 5.86
N VAL A 52 -10.23 16.67 4.56
CA VAL A 52 -11.39 16.74 3.67
C VAL A 52 -11.60 15.40 2.96
N SER A 53 -12.61 15.30 2.10
CA SER A 53 -12.82 14.07 1.33
C SER A 53 -11.57 13.66 0.56
N LEU A 54 -11.15 12.41 0.70
CA LEU A 54 -9.95 11.87 0.05
C LEU A 54 -10.03 12.00 -1.47
N SER A 55 -11.21 11.88 -2.05
CA SER A 55 -11.44 12.04 -3.50
C SER A 55 -11.22 13.48 -3.99
N LEU A 56 -11.52 14.49 -3.15
CA LEU A 56 -11.30 15.90 -3.50
C LEU A 56 -9.84 16.31 -3.45
N THR A 57 -9.02 15.61 -2.67
CA THR A 57 -7.59 15.88 -2.52
C THR A 57 -6.70 14.85 -3.19
N LYS A 58 -7.28 14.09 -4.11
CA LYS A 58 -6.62 13.07 -4.91
C LYS A 58 -5.62 13.70 -5.87
N ASP A 59 -4.34 13.40 -5.70
CA ASP A 59 -3.28 13.79 -6.62
C ASP A 59 -3.10 12.72 -7.69
N LEU A 60 -3.61 12.98 -8.90
CA LEU A 60 -3.52 12.08 -10.04
C LEU A 60 -2.09 11.89 -10.56
N SER A 61 -1.16 12.78 -10.21
CA SER A 61 0.24 12.69 -10.59
C SER A 61 1.10 11.86 -9.63
N SER A 62 0.54 11.52 -8.47
CA SER A 62 1.23 10.82 -7.38
C SER A 62 0.46 9.59 -6.95
N TYR A 63 0.88 8.42 -7.40
CA TYR A 63 0.20 7.17 -7.13
C TYR A 63 1.19 6.01 -6.93
N LYS A 64 0.73 5.00 -6.21
CA LYS A 64 1.33 3.68 -6.12
C LYS A 64 0.51 2.72 -6.98
N LEU A 65 1.15 1.71 -7.57
CA LEU A 65 0.47 0.65 -8.30
C LEU A 65 0.69 -0.69 -7.63
N TYR A 66 -0.37 -1.43 -7.46
CA TYR A 66 -0.39 -2.80 -6.97
C TYR A 66 -0.93 -3.72 -8.05
N ILE A 67 -0.55 -5.00 -8.02
CA ILE A 67 -1.13 -6.02 -8.90
C ILE A 67 -2.42 -6.52 -8.26
N ALA A 68 -3.51 -6.60 -9.03
CA ALA A 68 -4.81 -7.00 -8.52
C ALA A 68 -4.88 -8.47 -8.08
N ASP A 69 -3.95 -9.30 -8.55
CA ASP A 69 -3.76 -10.68 -8.13
C ASP A 69 -2.41 -10.84 -7.42
N THR A 70 -2.44 -11.18 -6.13
CA THR A 70 -1.23 -11.34 -5.32
C THR A 70 -0.41 -12.58 -5.74
N GLY A 71 -1.03 -13.62 -6.29
CA GLY A 71 -0.32 -14.76 -6.87
C GLY A 71 0.49 -14.35 -8.10
N LEU A 72 -0.13 -13.57 -9.00
CA LEU A 72 0.58 -12.97 -10.13
C LEU A 72 1.71 -12.04 -9.67
N PHE A 73 1.49 -11.25 -8.61
CA PHE A 73 2.53 -10.40 -8.03
C PHE A 73 3.76 -11.23 -7.60
N VAL A 74 3.54 -12.33 -6.88
CA VAL A 74 4.61 -13.25 -6.46
C VAL A 74 5.33 -13.85 -7.67
N THR A 75 4.58 -14.32 -8.67
CA THR A 75 5.16 -14.86 -9.92
C THR A 75 6.05 -13.84 -10.61
N LEU A 76 5.61 -12.60 -10.75
CA LEU A 76 6.37 -11.52 -11.36
C LEU A 76 7.64 -11.14 -10.57
N MET A 77 7.64 -11.30 -9.25
CA MET A 77 8.83 -11.07 -8.42
C MET A 77 9.94 -12.10 -8.66
N PHE A 78 9.59 -13.32 -9.00
CA PHE A 78 10.53 -14.43 -9.10
C PHE A 78 10.73 -14.97 -10.51
N ILE A 79 10.20 -14.28 -11.52
CA ILE A 79 10.19 -14.75 -12.91
C ILE A 79 11.61 -15.01 -13.47
N ASP A 80 12.60 -14.27 -12.99
CA ASP A 80 13.99 -14.40 -13.43
C ASP A 80 14.80 -15.41 -12.59
N ARG A 81 14.16 -16.14 -11.68
CA ARG A 81 14.82 -17.10 -10.81
C ARG A 81 14.51 -18.53 -11.26
N PRO A 82 15.51 -19.44 -11.25
CA PRO A 82 15.32 -20.85 -11.65
C PRO A 82 14.58 -21.70 -10.61
N ALA A 83 13.85 -21.09 -9.69
CA ALA A 83 13.05 -21.82 -8.70
C ALA A 83 11.75 -22.32 -9.33
N THR A 84 11.41 -23.57 -9.09
CA THR A 84 10.09 -24.10 -9.47
C THR A 84 9.00 -23.37 -8.67
N GLU A 85 7.80 -23.24 -9.22
CA GLU A 85 6.66 -22.62 -8.53
C GLU A 85 6.46 -23.20 -7.13
N ASN A 86 6.60 -24.54 -6.99
CA ASN A 86 6.47 -25.24 -5.71
C ASN A 86 7.50 -24.78 -4.66
N GLU A 87 8.73 -24.49 -5.05
CA GLU A 87 9.76 -23.99 -4.10
C GLU A 87 9.48 -22.56 -3.64
N ILE A 88 8.98 -21.71 -4.52
CA ILE A 88 8.60 -20.33 -4.18
C ILE A 88 7.45 -20.34 -3.19
N TYR A 89 6.41 -21.09 -3.48
CA TYR A 89 5.25 -21.20 -2.59
C TYR A 89 5.60 -21.88 -1.27
N ALA A 90 6.40 -22.95 -1.28
CA ALA A 90 6.86 -23.60 -0.06
C ALA A 90 7.68 -22.65 0.83
N LYS A 91 8.56 -21.84 0.25
CA LYS A 91 9.33 -20.83 0.97
C LYS A 91 8.45 -19.69 1.51
N LEU A 92 7.45 -19.28 0.74
CA LEU A 92 6.48 -18.26 1.15
C LEU A 92 5.66 -18.75 2.36
N LEU A 93 5.13 -19.96 2.29
CA LEU A 93 4.35 -20.59 3.37
C LEU A 93 5.19 -20.87 4.62
N ALA A 94 6.47 -21.18 4.45
CA ALA A 94 7.39 -21.42 5.55
C ALA A 94 7.99 -20.14 6.15
N ASP A 95 7.60 -18.95 5.69
CA ASP A 95 8.19 -17.64 6.05
C ASP A 95 9.73 -17.59 5.87
N LYS A 96 10.24 -18.37 4.92
CA LYS A 96 11.68 -18.54 4.63
C LYS A 96 12.18 -17.77 3.41
N LEU A 97 11.33 -16.95 2.82
CA LEU A 97 11.78 -16.09 1.71
C LEU A 97 12.75 -15.04 2.23
N PRO A 98 13.95 -14.92 1.64
CA PRO A 98 14.95 -13.94 2.05
C PRO A 98 14.60 -12.50 1.65
N ALA A 99 13.42 -12.28 1.08
CA ALA A 99 12.96 -10.97 0.65
C ALA A 99 12.27 -10.21 1.79
N ASN A 100 12.41 -8.89 1.81
CA ASN A 100 11.54 -8.06 2.62
C ASN A 100 10.10 -8.18 2.09
N LEU A 101 9.24 -8.88 2.80
CA LEU A 101 7.86 -9.16 2.39
C LEU A 101 6.89 -7.99 2.63
N GLY A 102 7.37 -6.85 3.13
CA GLY A 102 6.51 -5.70 3.44
C GLY A 102 5.64 -5.29 2.25
N TYR A 103 6.22 -5.16 1.08
CA TYR A 103 5.50 -4.78 -0.13
C TYR A 103 4.55 -5.87 -0.66
N LEU A 104 4.80 -7.16 -0.37
CA LEU A 104 3.86 -8.24 -0.66
C LEU A 104 2.60 -8.12 0.21
N TYR A 105 2.78 -7.87 1.51
CA TYR A 105 1.66 -7.63 2.43
C TYR A 105 0.88 -6.37 2.06
N GLU A 106 1.56 -5.31 1.63
CA GLU A 106 0.87 -4.12 1.11
C GLU A 106 0.04 -4.46 -0.14
N ASN A 107 0.58 -5.25 -1.07
CA ASN A 107 -0.16 -5.67 -2.26
C ASN A 107 -1.41 -6.49 -1.88
N LEU A 108 -1.26 -7.43 -0.94
CA LEU A 108 -2.38 -8.24 -0.44
C LEU A 108 -3.46 -7.38 0.23
N VAL A 109 -3.06 -6.44 1.07
CA VAL A 109 -3.98 -5.50 1.75
C VAL A 109 -4.68 -4.60 0.72
N ALA A 110 -3.96 -4.10 -0.30
CA ALA A 110 -4.54 -3.33 -1.40
C ALA A 110 -5.63 -4.12 -2.14
N GLN A 111 -5.35 -5.37 -2.50
CA GLN A 111 -6.31 -6.28 -3.12
C GLN A 111 -7.55 -6.50 -2.24
N MET A 112 -7.34 -6.77 -0.95
CA MET A 112 -8.43 -7.02 0.00
C MET A 112 -9.33 -5.80 0.22
N ILE A 113 -8.77 -4.60 0.35
CA ILE A 113 -9.57 -3.38 0.50
C ILE A 113 -10.36 -3.10 -0.78
N THR A 114 -9.71 -3.21 -1.95
CA THR A 114 -10.36 -2.95 -3.24
C THR A 114 -11.48 -3.95 -3.52
N SER A 115 -11.36 -5.21 -3.09
CA SER A 115 -12.42 -6.22 -3.24
C SER A 115 -13.72 -5.85 -2.52
N THR A 116 -13.68 -4.93 -1.57
CA THR A 116 -14.87 -4.38 -0.88
C THR A 116 -15.51 -3.19 -1.62
N GLY A 117 -15.02 -2.85 -2.82
CA GLY A 117 -15.51 -1.72 -3.61
C GLY A 117 -14.94 -0.35 -3.19
N ARG A 118 -13.93 -0.32 -2.32
CA ARG A 118 -13.31 0.93 -1.86
C ARG A 118 -12.18 1.37 -2.77
N GLU A 119 -12.08 2.67 -3.00
CA GLU A 119 -10.88 3.29 -3.55
C GLU A 119 -9.76 3.36 -2.51
N LEU A 120 -8.52 3.26 -3.00
CA LEU A 120 -7.33 3.33 -2.17
C LEU A 120 -6.68 4.70 -2.25
N TYR A 121 -6.29 5.19 -1.10
CA TYR A 121 -5.51 6.40 -0.94
C TYR A 121 -4.34 6.13 -0.01
N TYR A 122 -3.26 6.90 -0.13
CA TYR A 122 -2.17 6.98 0.84
C TYR A 122 -1.90 8.45 1.16
N HIS A 123 -1.06 8.72 2.16
CA HIS A 123 -0.69 10.10 2.48
C HIS A 123 0.78 10.17 2.85
N THR A 124 1.46 11.18 2.33
CA THR A 124 2.85 11.48 2.69
C THR A 124 2.96 12.92 3.14
N TRP A 125 3.82 13.17 4.14
CA TRP A 125 4.16 14.53 4.57
C TRP A 125 5.58 14.58 5.10
N GLU A 126 6.16 15.78 5.11
CA GLU A 126 7.54 16.02 5.51
C GLU A 126 7.78 15.66 6.98
N LYS A 127 8.89 14.99 7.26
CA LYS A 127 9.42 14.80 8.60
C LYS A 127 10.33 15.97 8.93
N LYS A 128 9.92 16.81 9.88
CA LYS A 128 10.68 18.01 10.27
C LYS A 128 12.12 17.67 10.62
N GLY A 129 13.07 18.42 10.01
CA GLY A 129 14.50 18.24 10.24
C GLY A 129 15.11 16.99 9.58
N SER A 130 14.43 16.38 8.60
CA SER A 130 14.90 15.21 7.86
C SER A 130 14.61 15.36 6.37
N THR A 131 15.37 14.65 5.55
CA THR A 131 15.08 14.48 4.11
C THR A 131 14.06 13.37 3.85
N HIS A 132 13.65 12.64 4.90
CA HIS A 132 12.66 11.57 4.81
C HIS A 132 11.25 12.10 5.01
N TYR A 133 10.28 11.35 4.50
CA TYR A 133 8.86 11.62 4.66
C TYR A 133 8.24 10.59 5.61
N TYR A 134 7.20 11.04 6.33
CA TYR A 134 6.24 10.13 6.92
C TYR A 134 5.29 9.64 5.84
N GLU A 135 4.87 8.39 5.94
CA GLU A 135 3.89 7.79 5.02
C GLU A 135 2.88 6.96 5.81
N ILE A 136 1.61 7.04 5.40
CA ILE A 136 0.55 6.09 5.77
C ILE A 136 0.27 5.24 4.55
N ASP A 137 0.37 3.93 4.70
CA ASP A 137 0.26 2.99 3.57
C ASP A 137 -1.09 3.07 2.89
N PHE A 138 -2.20 3.09 3.68
CA PHE A 138 -3.55 3.26 3.15
C PHE A 138 -4.41 4.17 4.02
N LEU A 139 -5.25 4.96 3.35
CA LEU A 139 -6.35 5.70 3.92
C LEU A 139 -7.65 5.20 3.30
N ILE A 140 -8.67 4.96 4.12
CA ILE A 140 -10.02 4.67 3.67
C ILE A 140 -11.00 5.68 4.25
N SER A 141 -11.95 6.12 3.43
CA SER A 141 -13.03 7.00 3.87
C SER A 141 -13.97 6.27 4.82
N ASN A 142 -14.36 6.93 5.88
CA ASN A 142 -15.28 6.40 6.87
C ASN A 142 -16.27 7.50 7.32
N GLY A 143 -17.27 7.75 6.50
CA GLY A 143 -18.17 8.88 6.66
C GLY A 143 -17.43 10.21 6.49
N SER A 144 -17.51 11.09 7.49
CA SER A 144 -16.79 12.38 7.52
C SER A 144 -15.35 12.28 8.03
N LYS A 145 -14.90 11.08 8.40
CA LYS A 145 -13.57 10.81 8.93
C LYS A 145 -12.82 9.82 8.04
N VAL A 146 -11.56 9.61 8.35
CA VAL A 146 -10.72 8.62 7.68
C VAL A 146 -10.24 7.56 8.66
N SER A 147 -10.03 6.35 8.19
CA SER A 147 -9.27 5.32 8.90
C SER A 147 -7.91 5.17 8.26
N ALA A 148 -6.86 5.18 9.08
CA ALA A 148 -5.47 5.06 8.66
C ALA A 148 -4.97 3.64 8.88
N ILE A 149 -4.29 3.07 7.92
CA ILE A 149 -3.82 1.68 7.90
C ILE A 149 -2.32 1.68 7.62
N GLU A 150 -1.57 1.07 8.52
CA GLU A 150 -0.14 0.75 8.39
C GLU A 150 0.00 -0.76 8.24
N VAL A 151 0.76 -1.23 7.26
CA VAL A 151 0.96 -2.65 6.97
C VAL A 151 2.34 -3.09 7.44
N LYS A 152 2.41 -4.22 8.12
CA LYS A 152 3.66 -4.82 8.60
C LYS A 152 3.75 -6.29 8.22
N SER A 153 4.88 -6.71 7.68
CA SER A 153 5.13 -8.13 7.34
C SER A 153 5.43 -8.99 8.57
N ALA A 154 6.06 -8.41 9.59
CA ALA A 154 6.44 -9.11 10.80
C ALA A 154 6.19 -8.23 12.04
N GLY A 155 5.33 -8.72 12.92
CA GLY A 155 5.04 -8.06 14.19
C GLY A 155 4.49 -6.64 14.07
N ALA A 156 4.48 -5.89 15.18
CA ALA A 156 3.98 -4.52 15.20
C ALA A 156 4.97 -3.50 14.64
N GLY A 157 6.27 -3.81 14.63
CA GLY A 157 7.34 -2.95 14.13
C GLY A 157 7.31 -1.52 14.71
N LYS A 158 8.09 -0.62 14.12
CA LYS A 158 7.98 0.82 14.36
C LYS A 158 6.76 1.34 13.60
N HIS A 159 5.89 2.11 14.27
CA HIS A 159 4.69 2.72 13.68
C HIS A 159 4.65 4.23 13.94
N GLU A 160 5.83 4.86 13.87
CA GLU A 160 6.01 6.30 14.13
C GLU A 160 5.12 7.15 13.21
N SER A 161 5.04 6.80 11.91
CA SER A 161 4.20 7.52 10.96
C SER A 161 2.73 7.54 11.39
N LEU A 162 2.20 6.41 11.85
CA LEU A 162 0.81 6.31 12.28
C LEU A 162 0.54 7.15 13.53
N LEU A 163 1.48 7.17 14.49
CA LEU A 163 1.37 8.00 15.69
C LEU A 163 1.44 9.49 15.37
N GLU A 164 2.36 9.90 14.50
CA GLU A 164 2.46 11.30 14.08
C GLU A 164 1.26 11.73 13.23
N PHE A 165 0.72 10.85 12.39
CA PHE A 165 -0.52 11.09 11.67
C PHE A 165 -1.69 11.35 12.63
N ARG A 166 -1.82 10.52 13.66
CA ARG A 166 -2.85 10.69 14.70
C ARG A 166 -2.74 12.02 15.42
N LYS A 167 -1.53 12.44 15.81
CA LYS A 167 -1.31 13.75 16.44
C LYS A 167 -1.74 14.88 15.51
N LYS A 168 -1.31 14.82 14.24
CA LYS A 168 -1.54 15.88 13.26
C LYS A 168 -3.01 16.01 12.85
N TYR A 169 -3.72 14.89 12.72
CA TYR A 169 -5.07 14.81 12.15
C TYR A 169 -6.12 14.25 13.14
N SER A 170 -5.91 14.38 14.44
CA SER A 170 -6.71 13.72 15.51
C SER A 170 -8.22 13.88 15.37
N LYS A 171 -8.70 15.05 14.93
CA LYS A 171 -10.13 15.36 14.75
C LYS A 171 -10.75 14.62 13.54
N ASN A 172 -9.95 14.21 12.57
CA ASN A 172 -10.40 13.63 11.30
C ASN A 172 -10.22 12.11 11.24
N ILE A 173 -9.57 11.51 12.25
CA ILE A 173 -9.36 10.06 12.29
C ILE A 173 -10.47 9.37 13.06
N LYS A 174 -11.02 8.30 12.46
CA LYS A 174 -11.96 7.39 13.13
C LYS A 174 -11.22 6.22 13.77
N ASN A 175 -10.40 5.53 12.97
CA ASN A 175 -9.64 4.37 13.42
C ASN A 175 -8.19 4.44 12.94
N SER A 176 -7.30 3.76 13.66
CA SER A 176 -5.91 3.55 13.24
C SER A 176 -5.59 2.07 13.39
N TYR A 177 -5.23 1.47 12.26
CA TYR A 177 -4.98 0.04 12.17
C TYR A 177 -3.52 -0.25 11.88
N ILE A 178 -2.99 -1.27 12.56
CA ILE A 178 -1.75 -1.94 12.18
C ILE A 178 -2.15 -3.33 11.70
N VAL A 179 -2.03 -3.56 10.41
CA VAL A 179 -2.35 -4.85 9.78
C VAL A 179 -1.09 -5.68 9.67
N SER A 180 -1.11 -6.88 10.21
CA SER A 180 0.07 -7.78 10.25
C SER A 180 -0.35 -9.26 10.32
N GLN A 181 0.62 -10.15 10.53
CA GLN A 181 0.35 -11.57 10.81
C GLN A 181 -0.14 -11.84 12.25
N LYS A 182 -0.07 -10.85 13.14
CA LYS A 182 -0.46 -11.01 14.55
C LYS A 182 -1.96 -11.03 14.72
N ASP A 183 -2.41 -11.69 15.77
CA ASP A 183 -3.80 -11.71 16.22
C ASP A 183 -4.32 -10.32 16.60
N ILE A 184 -5.65 -10.26 16.75
CA ILE A 184 -6.34 -9.04 17.16
C ILE A 184 -5.82 -8.59 18.52
N ASP A 185 -5.41 -7.35 18.59
CA ASP A 185 -5.02 -6.67 19.83
C ASP A 185 -5.43 -5.20 19.76
N LYS A 186 -5.51 -4.56 20.90
CA LYS A 186 -5.78 -3.13 21.00
C LYS A 186 -4.85 -2.55 22.04
N LYS A 187 -4.04 -1.59 21.65
CA LYS A 187 -3.17 -0.82 22.55
C LYS A 187 -3.48 0.65 22.39
N GLU A 188 -3.95 1.27 23.46
CA GLU A 188 -4.42 2.65 23.45
C GLU A 188 -5.47 2.85 22.35
N GLU A 189 -5.14 3.65 21.35
CA GLU A 189 -6.02 3.95 20.22
C GLU A 189 -5.63 3.22 18.92
N LEU A 190 -4.63 2.35 18.98
CA LEU A 190 -4.19 1.52 17.85
C LEU A 190 -4.89 0.15 17.91
N LYS A 191 -5.44 -0.25 16.79
CA LYS A 191 -6.06 -1.56 16.59
C LYS A 191 -5.12 -2.43 15.76
N PHE A 192 -4.67 -3.52 16.34
CA PHE A 192 -3.88 -4.54 15.64
C PHE A 192 -4.83 -5.55 15.03
N MET A 193 -4.68 -5.79 13.74
CA MET A 193 -5.60 -6.64 12.99
C MET A 193 -4.79 -7.64 12.16
N PRO A 194 -5.15 -8.94 12.19
CA PRO A 194 -4.58 -9.91 11.29
C PRO A 194 -4.97 -9.58 9.85
N VAL A 195 -4.06 -9.85 8.90
CA VAL A 195 -4.22 -9.48 7.50
C VAL A 195 -5.53 -9.97 6.88
N TYR A 196 -5.99 -11.18 7.25
CA TYR A 196 -7.22 -11.76 6.71
C TYR A 196 -8.50 -11.02 7.13
N LEU A 197 -8.44 -10.16 8.14
CA LEU A 197 -9.57 -9.30 8.54
C LEU A 197 -9.60 -7.94 7.84
N THR A 198 -8.67 -7.69 6.92
CA THR A 198 -8.61 -6.43 6.16
C THR A 198 -9.95 -6.05 5.48
N PRO A 199 -10.75 -6.96 4.89
CA PRO A 199 -12.03 -6.60 4.28
C PRO A 199 -13.05 -6.01 5.26
N PHE A 200 -12.90 -6.27 6.55
CA PHE A 200 -13.81 -5.81 7.61
C PHE A 200 -13.37 -4.50 8.29
N LEU A 201 -12.26 -3.89 7.87
CA LEU A 201 -11.82 -2.60 8.40
C LEU A 201 -12.84 -1.51 8.10
N GLN A 202 -13.09 -0.64 9.09
CA GLN A 202 -14.08 0.46 9.03
C GLN A 202 -13.40 1.82 9.23
#